data_a35efa22d629e26fbfa7c8331c354835
#
_entry.id   a35efa22d629e26fbfa7c8331c354835
#
_cell.length_a   1.000
_cell.length_b   1.000
_cell.length_c   1.000
_cell.angle_alpha   90.00
_cell.angle_beta   90.00
_cell.angle_gamma   90.00
#
_symmetry.space_group_name_H-M   'P 1'
#
loop_
_entity.id
_entity.type
_entity.pdbx_description
1 polymer ?
#
loop_
_entity_poly.entity_id
_entity_poly.type
_entity_poly.pdbx_seq_one_letter_code
_entity_poly.pdbx_strand_id
1 'polypeptide(L)'
;MRKTKLPHKPGVYVFLDKKGGILYVGRATSLKRRVASYFRNDLDPRIKEMTSLAVKIRHYVAETVLESFILEANLIKKYWPKYNIREKDDRSFVYVVIAKEDYPKPIIARGKELKNFPGGSARIFGPYQSLRIVKDILKIARRIFPYGTCKPNQDKPCFHHQLELCPGICVGAVSKEDYQKNINNLILFLSGEKKRLMKKLMKENPQKPACRQGRAESLKHIQDASLLIKEEDINAGGEKMNRLEAYDISHFAGKETFGAMAVFSNGMENKDEYRLFKIKNAPPNDDLAALAEMIERRFKHKEWPFPDLIAIDGGRPQVLAVSRVLQDNNIKMPLLGISKLQNDKLVFPLGAKKTFQELAEASKNILLRARDEAHRFANFARKRRKKIDMGL
;
A
#
# COMPACT_ATOMS: atom_id res chain seq x y z
N MET A 1 24.25 14.67 -17.79
CA MET A 1 23.77 13.27 -17.79
C MET A 1 23.41 12.83 -19.20
N ARG A 2 23.97 11.76 -19.76
CA ARG A 2 23.60 11.27 -21.11
C ARG A 2 22.16 10.81 -21.09
N LYS A 3 21.32 11.30 -22.05
CA LYS A 3 19.92 10.89 -22.22
C LYS A 3 19.85 9.38 -22.49
N THR A 4 19.70 8.57 -21.48
CA THR A 4 19.46 7.14 -21.65
C THR A 4 18.03 6.96 -22.20
N LYS A 5 17.89 6.32 -23.38
CA LYS A 5 16.56 5.97 -23.91
C LYS A 5 15.94 4.91 -22.98
N LEU A 6 14.99 5.32 -22.16
CA LEU A 6 14.29 4.45 -21.23
C LEU A 6 12.95 3.98 -21.86
N PRO A 7 12.60 2.70 -21.74
CA PRO A 7 11.37 2.17 -22.30
C PRO A 7 10.14 2.54 -21.43
N HIS A 8 8.96 2.52 -22.04
CA HIS A 8 7.66 2.59 -21.38
C HIS A 8 7.21 1.23 -20.83
N LYS A 9 8.13 0.52 -20.15
CA LYS A 9 7.88 -0.81 -19.58
C LYS A 9 8.14 -0.81 -18.09
N PRO A 10 7.53 -1.73 -17.32
CA PRO A 10 7.87 -1.91 -15.91
C PRO A 10 9.32 -2.34 -15.74
N GLY A 11 9.90 -2.04 -14.59
CA GLY A 11 11.26 -2.43 -14.30
C GLY A 11 11.88 -1.67 -13.12
N VAL A 12 13.19 -1.86 -12.98
CA VAL A 12 14.00 -1.25 -11.92
C VAL A 12 15.04 -0.35 -12.55
N TYR A 13 15.23 0.84 -11.98
CA TYR A 13 16.27 1.79 -12.36
C TYR A 13 17.23 2.01 -11.19
N VAL A 14 18.48 2.30 -11.54
CA VAL A 14 19.58 2.44 -10.59
C VAL A 14 20.34 3.72 -10.92
N PHE A 15 20.47 4.63 -9.97
CA PHE A 15 21.31 5.81 -10.08
C PHE A 15 22.72 5.49 -9.62
N LEU A 16 23.74 5.85 -10.43
CA LEU A 16 25.14 5.59 -10.16
C LEU A 16 25.92 6.91 -10.11
N ASP A 17 26.87 6.97 -9.17
CA ASP A 17 27.83 8.05 -9.05
C ASP A 17 28.99 7.97 -10.09
N LYS A 18 29.94 8.91 -10.02
CA LYS A 18 31.12 8.97 -10.90
C LYS A 18 32.03 7.74 -10.76
N LYS A 19 32.04 7.09 -9.59
CA LYS A 19 32.86 5.89 -9.30
C LYS A 19 32.15 4.59 -9.64
N GLY A 20 30.89 4.65 -10.12
CA GLY A 20 30.05 3.48 -10.41
C GLY A 20 29.34 2.94 -9.16
N GLY A 21 29.44 3.62 -8.03
CA GLY A 21 28.69 3.32 -6.80
C GLY A 21 27.19 3.53 -6.99
N ILE A 22 26.39 2.65 -6.38
CA ILE A 22 24.94 2.74 -6.47
C ILE A 22 24.44 3.69 -5.40
N LEU A 23 23.85 4.80 -5.85
CA LEU A 23 23.24 5.82 -4.99
C LEU A 23 21.83 5.44 -4.59
N TYR A 24 21.02 4.94 -5.54
CA TYR A 24 19.61 4.65 -5.35
C TYR A 24 19.14 3.55 -6.30
N VAL A 25 18.26 2.70 -5.82
CA VAL A 25 17.52 1.70 -6.59
C VAL A 25 16.03 2.00 -6.44
N GLY A 26 15.31 2.05 -7.55
CA GLY A 26 13.87 2.24 -7.53
C GLY A 26 13.19 1.48 -8.65
N ARG A 27 11.92 1.16 -8.47
CA ARG A 27 11.11 0.51 -9.47
C ARG A 27 10.15 1.48 -10.13
N ALA A 28 9.59 1.07 -11.26
CA ALA A 28 8.59 1.82 -11.99
C ALA A 28 7.67 0.89 -12.78
N THR A 29 6.42 1.29 -12.96
CA THR A 29 5.49 0.73 -13.95
C THR A 29 5.86 1.19 -15.35
N SER A 30 6.42 2.40 -15.46
CA SER A 30 7.02 2.96 -16.68
C SER A 30 8.37 3.60 -16.33
N LEU A 31 9.45 2.94 -16.70
CA LEU A 31 10.82 3.42 -16.46
C LEU A 31 11.04 4.85 -16.97
N LYS A 32 10.56 5.14 -18.21
CA LYS A 32 10.69 6.47 -18.82
C LYS A 32 9.99 7.56 -18.01
N ARG A 33 8.71 7.34 -17.64
CA ARG A 33 7.91 8.33 -16.88
C ARG A 33 8.49 8.56 -15.49
N ARG A 34 8.85 7.50 -14.80
CA ARG A 34 9.37 7.57 -13.43
C ARG A 34 10.73 8.25 -13.36
N VAL A 35 11.67 7.88 -14.24
CA VAL A 35 13.00 8.53 -14.24
C VAL A 35 12.89 9.99 -14.65
N ALA A 36 11.99 10.34 -15.59
CA ALA A 36 11.76 11.74 -15.94
C ALA A 36 11.28 12.60 -14.76
N SER A 37 10.53 12.00 -13.80
CA SER A 37 10.04 12.74 -12.63
C SER A 37 11.15 13.20 -11.68
N TYR A 38 12.35 12.63 -11.73
CA TYR A 38 13.51 13.05 -10.94
C TYR A 38 14.21 14.31 -11.47
N PHE A 39 13.78 14.85 -12.60
CA PHE A 39 14.37 16.04 -13.24
C PHE A 39 13.38 17.21 -13.31
N ARG A 40 12.34 17.21 -12.48
CA ARG A 40 11.41 18.33 -12.31
C ARG A 40 11.99 19.34 -11.32
N ASN A 41 11.52 20.60 -11.42
CA ASN A 41 12.04 21.69 -10.59
C ASN A 41 11.65 21.57 -9.10
N ASP A 42 10.57 20.87 -8.80
CA ASP A 42 9.93 20.80 -7.47
C ASP A 42 10.23 19.48 -6.77
N LEU A 43 11.49 19.26 -6.42
CA LEU A 43 11.96 18.01 -5.82
C LEU A 43 12.37 18.22 -4.36
N ASP A 44 12.13 17.19 -3.55
CA ASP A 44 12.69 17.06 -2.21
C ASP A 44 14.22 17.30 -2.20
N PRO A 45 14.78 18.06 -1.23
CA PRO A 45 16.20 18.36 -1.17
C PRO A 45 17.13 17.15 -1.26
N ARG A 46 16.73 16.03 -0.65
CA ARG A 46 17.49 14.78 -0.69
C ARG A 46 17.51 14.15 -2.09
N ILE A 47 16.40 14.26 -2.81
CA ILE A 47 16.32 13.80 -4.20
C ILE A 47 17.18 14.69 -5.09
N LYS A 48 17.17 16.01 -4.86
CA LYS A 48 18.06 16.96 -5.56
C LYS A 48 19.53 16.61 -5.31
N GLU A 49 19.92 16.34 -4.07
CA GLU A 49 21.27 15.89 -3.72
C GLU A 49 21.63 14.59 -4.47
N MET A 50 20.79 13.58 -4.40
CA MET A 50 21.00 12.29 -5.09
C MET A 50 21.17 12.49 -6.60
N THR A 51 20.29 13.26 -7.23
CA THR A 51 20.35 13.50 -8.68
C THR A 51 21.55 14.33 -9.11
N SER A 52 22.05 15.25 -8.27
CA SER A 52 23.27 16.02 -8.53
C SER A 52 24.52 15.15 -8.51
N LEU A 53 24.56 14.13 -7.64
CA LEU A 53 25.67 13.18 -7.55
C LEU A 53 25.61 12.09 -8.64
N ALA A 54 24.43 11.84 -9.19
CA ALA A 54 24.23 10.80 -10.18
C ALA A 54 24.75 11.23 -11.56
N VAL A 55 25.60 10.40 -12.15
CA VAL A 55 26.13 10.64 -13.52
C VAL A 55 25.56 9.65 -14.55
N LYS A 56 25.07 8.50 -14.12
CA LYS A 56 24.57 7.43 -14.98
C LYS A 56 23.32 6.78 -14.38
N ILE A 57 22.40 6.38 -15.27
CA ILE A 57 21.25 5.57 -14.93
C ILE A 57 21.39 4.24 -15.65
N ARG A 58 21.31 3.14 -14.89
CA ARG A 58 21.14 1.78 -15.39
C ARG A 58 19.69 1.36 -15.18
N HIS A 59 19.14 0.56 -16.06
CA HIS A 59 17.79 0.03 -15.90
C HIS A 59 17.72 -1.45 -16.24
N TYR A 60 16.73 -2.11 -15.65
CA TYR A 60 16.40 -3.52 -15.88
C TYR A 60 14.90 -3.57 -16.18
N VAL A 61 14.55 -4.05 -17.35
CA VAL A 61 13.15 -4.22 -17.74
C VAL A 61 12.63 -5.49 -17.07
N ALA A 62 11.46 -5.40 -16.44
CA ALA A 62 10.72 -6.54 -15.92
C ALA A 62 9.55 -6.84 -16.88
N GLU A 63 9.13 -8.10 -16.96
CA GLU A 63 7.95 -8.47 -17.75
C GLU A 63 6.66 -8.07 -17.02
N THR A 64 6.71 -8.08 -15.67
CA THR A 64 5.58 -7.75 -14.81
C THR A 64 6.00 -6.78 -13.72
N VAL A 65 5.02 -6.05 -13.16
CA VAL A 65 5.25 -5.17 -12.01
C VAL A 65 5.69 -5.97 -10.80
N LEU A 66 5.10 -7.15 -10.59
CA LEU A 66 5.48 -8.08 -9.53
C LEU A 66 6.97 -8.46 -9.58
N GLU A 67 7.49 -8.74 -10.77
CA GLU A 67 8.92 -8.98 -10.96
C GLU A 67 9.76 -7.76 -10.59
N SER A 68 9.30 -6.55 -10.92
CA SER A 68 10.02 -5.33 -10.56
C SER A 68 10.12 -5.14 -9.04
N PHE A 69 9.10 -5.53 -8.26
CA PHE A 69 9.16 -5.52 -6.78
C PHE A 69 10.23 -6.47 -6.23
N ILE A 70 10.24 -7.70 -6.73
CA ILE A 70 11.20 -8.72 -6.29
C ILE A 70 12.63 -8.29 -6.68
N LEU A 71 12.80 -7.77 -7.89
CA LEU A 71 14.10 -7.32 -8.39
C LEU A 71 14.61 -6.10 -7.61
N GLU A 72 13.76 -5.12 -7.31
CA GLU A 72 14.09 -3.96 -6.47
C GLU A 72 14.60 -4.41 -5.10
N ALA A 73 13.84 -5.28 -4.41
CA ALA A 73 14.20 -5.79 -3.09
C ALA A 73 15.54 -6.52 -3.09
N ASN A 74 15.79 -7.35 -4.12
CA ASN A 74 17.04 -8.08 -4.27
C ASN A 74 18.23 -7.15 -4.53
N LEU A 75 18.05 -6.11 -5.35
CA LEU A 75 19.08 -5.11 -5.61
C LEU A 75 19.36 -4.25 -4.38
N ILE A 76 18.33 -3.83 -3.64
CA ILE A 76 18.52 -3.09 -2.38
C ILE A 76 19.27 -3.97 -1.38
N LYS A 77 18.88 -5.24 -1.21
CA LYS A 77 19.56 -6.18 -0.32
C LYS A 77 21.04 -6.36 -0.68
N LYS A 78 21.34 -6.44 -1.98
CA LYS A 78 22.71 -6.68 -2.48
C LYS A 78 23.62 -5.48 -2.30
N TYR A 79 23.11 -4.26 -2.59
CA TYR A 79 23.94 -3.05 -2.69
C TYR A 79 23.75 -2.07 -1.56
N TRP A 80 22.67 -2.18 -0.79
CA TRP A 80 22.32 -1.35 0.35
C TRP A 80 22.53 0.17 0.09
N PRO A 81 21.89 0.78 -0.94
CA PRO A 81 22.22 2.12 -1.40
C PRO A 81 21.87 3.20 -0.38
N LYS A 82 22.72 4.22 -0.25
CA LYS A 82 22.58 5.33 0.72
C LYS A 82 21.21 6.00 0.68
N TYR A 83 20.66 6.24 -0.50
CA TYR A 83 19.40 6.98 -0.67
C TYR A 83 18.14 6.09 -0.63
N ASN A 84 18.27 4.76 -0.55
CA ASN A 84 17.15 3.86 -0.27
C ASN A 84 16.87 3.76 1.23
N ILE A 85 17.86 4.01 2.06
CA ILE A 85 17.75 3.95 3.51
C ILE A 85 17.17 5.29 3.96
N ARG A 86 15.89 5.31 4.36
CA ARG A 86 15.34 6.43 5.11
C ARG A 86 15.96 6.39 6.48
N GLU A 87 16.55 7.52 6.90
CA GLU A 87 17.26 7.74 8.15
C GLU A 87 17.01 6.70 9.25
N LYS A 88 18.08 5.92 9.52
CA LYS A 88 18.38 5.18 10.76
C LYS A 88 17.31 4.36 11.48
N ASP A 89 16.17 4.03 10.88
CA ASP A 89 15.18 3.20 11.54
C ASP A 89 15.04 1.84 10.83
N ASP A 90 15.72 0.81 11.34
CA ASP A 90 15.52 -0.61 10.97
C ASP A 90 14.07 -1.08 11.13
N ARG A 91 13.21 -0.19 11.69
CA ARG A 91 11.78 -0.43 11.93
C ARG A 91 10.94 -0.34 10.66
N SER A 92 11.45 0.30 9.60
CA SER A 92 10.63 0.62 8.42
C SER A 92 10.57 -0.48 7.35
N PHE A 93 11.58 -1.33 7.27
CA PHE A 93 11.62 -2.41 6.27
C PHE A 93 10.88 -3.66 6.72
N VAL A 94 10.23 -4.28 5.75
CA VAL A 94 9.47 -5.52 5.92
C VAL A 94 10.19 -6.65 5.19
N TYR A 95 10.19 -7.83 5.79
CA TYR A 95 10.83 -9.03 5.24
C TYR A 95 9.82 -10.18 5.19
N VAL A 96 10.03 -11.09 4.25
CA VAL A 96 9.39 -12.39 4.23
C VAL A 96 10.39 -13.41 4.70
N VAL A 97 10.04 -14.18 5.72
CA VAL A 97 10.87 -15.21 6.33
C VAL A 97 10.20 -16.57 6.13
N ILE A 98 10.95 -17.56 5.66
CA ILE A 98 10.52 -18.95 5.56
C ILE A 98 11.49 -19.76 6.41
N ALA A 99 11.03 -20.20 7.59
CA ALA A 99 11.82 -21.01 8.52
C ALA A 99 11.95 -22.46 8.03
N LYS A 100 12.97 -23.17 8.51
CA LYS A 100 13.11 -24.61 8.27
C LYS A 100 12.24 -25.38 9.26
N GLU A 101 11.09 -25.80 8.78
CA GLU A 101 10.09 -26.59 9.53
C GLU A 101 9.58 -27.71 8.64
N ASP A 102 8.85 -28.66 9.21
CA ASP A 102 8.19 -29.73 8.44
C ASP A 102 7.22 -29.17 7.40
N TYR A 103 6.45 -28.16 7.80
CA TYR A 103 5.51 -27.44 6.94
C TYR A 103 5.80 -25.93 6.93
N PRO A 104 6.89 -25.50 6.23
CA PRO A 104 7.31 -24.09 6.23
C PRO A 104 6.21 -23.19 5.64
N LYS A 105 6.08 -21.99 6.21
CA LYS A 105 5.16 -20.97 5.73
C LYS A 105 5.86 -19.61 5.66
N PRO A 106 5.47 -18.73 4.72
CA PRO A 106 5.97 -17.36 4.72
C PRO A 106 5.44 -16.58 5.91
N ILE A 107 6.34 -16.00 6.68
CA ILE A 107 6.07 -15.14 7.82
C ILE A 107 6.52 -13.73 7.44
N ILE A 108 5.72 -12.72 7.75
CA ILE A 108 6.09 -11.32 7.57
C ILE A 108 6.75 -10.84 8.84
N ALA A 109 7.99 -10.34 8.75
CA ALA A 109 8.77 -9.85 9.88
C ALA A 109 9.30 -8.43 9.61
N ARG A 110 9.46 -7.64 10.67
CA ARG A 110 10.18 -6.37 10.64
C ARG A 110 11.68 -6.59 10.88
N GLY A 111 12.52 -5.62 10.49
CA GLY A 111 13.97 -5.73 10.66
C GLY A 111 14.40 -6.16 12.07
N LYS A 112 13.76 -5.62 13.11
CA LYS A 112 14.03 -6.00 14.51
C LYS A 112 13.73 -7.45 14.84
N GLU A 113 12.72 -8.02 14.20
CA GLU A 113 12.24 -9.39 14.44
C GLU A 113 13.12 -10.43 13.76
N LEU A 114 14.00 -10.01 12.84
CA LEU A 114 14.95 -10.92 12.19
C LEU A 114 15.92 -11.60 13.14
N LYS A 115 16.17 -10.99 14.30
CA LYS A 115 16.99 -11.60 15.40
C LYS A 115 16.41 -12.93 15.88
N ASN A 116 15.09 -13.12 15.77
CA ASN A 116 14.41 -14.35 16.15
C ASN A 116 14.64 -15.49 15.13
N PHE A 117 15.29 -15.21 14.01
CA PHE A 117 15.59 -16.16 12.96
C PHE A 117 17.10 -16.23 12.71
N PRO A 118 17.88 -16.89 13.57
CA PRO A 118 19.34 -16.95 13.47
C PRO A 118 19.79 -17.56 12.14
N GLY A 119 20.97 -17.16 11.70
CA GLY A 119 21.52 -17.53 10.39
C GLY A 119 21.50 -19.04 10.13
N GLY A 120 21.02 -19.44 8.95
CA GLY A 120 20.89 -20.84 8.55
C GLY A 120 19.58 -21.54 8.90
N SER A 121 18.77 -21.00 9.84
CA SER A 121 17.47 -21.57 10.24
C SER A 121 16.29 -21.09 9.36
N ALA A 122 16.51 -20.07 8.52
CA ALA A 122 15.44 -19.49 7.70
C ALA A 122 15.98 -18.89 6.40
N ARG A 123 15.09 -18.79 5.40
CA ARG A 123 15.30 -18.00 4.19
C ARG A 123 14.65 -16.65 4.35
N ILE A 124 15.39 -15.55 4.15
CA ILE A 124 14.95 -14.17 4.35
C ILE A 124 14.95 -13.44 3.00
N PHE A 125 13.78 -12.88 2.64
CA PHE A 125 13.55 -12.13 1.40
C PHE A 125 13.17 -10.68 1.75
N GLY A 126 13.57 -9.74 0.95
CA GLY A 126 13.46 -8.29 1.20
C GLY A 126 14.85 -7.66 1.28
N PRO A 127 14.96 -6.40 1.67
CA PRO A 127 13.97 -5.54 2.31
C PRO A 127 12.87 -5.01 1.38
N TYR A 128 11.63 -5.02 1.84
CA TYR A 128 10.50 -4.40 1.14
C TYR A 128 10.09 -3.11 1.86
N GLN A 129 9.70 -2.10 1.08
CA GLN A 129 9.36 -0.77 1.65
C GLN A 129 7.94 -0.70 2.24
N SER A 130 7.07 -1.65 1.91
CA SER A 130 5.65 -1.59 2.30
C SER A 130 5.12 -2.96 2.72
N LEU A 131 4.51 -2.99 3.91
CA LEU A 131 3.79 -4.17 4.44
C LEU A 131 2.63 -4.59 3.52
N ARG A 132 1.90 -3.61 2.98
CA ARG A 132 0.77 -3.87 2.08
C ARG A 132 1.23 -4.62 0.84
N ILE A 133 2.31 -4.15 0.21
CA ILE A 133 2.88 -4.76 -0.97
C ILE A 133 3.31 -6.21 -0.70
N VAL A 134 3.96 -6.45 0.43
CA VAL A 134 4.35 -7.81 0.83
C VAL A 134 3.13 -8.72 0.99
N LYS A 135 2.06 -8.23 1.62
CA LYS A 135 0.79 -8.98 1.74
C LYS A 135 0.18 -9.29 0.38
N ASP A 136 0.20 -8.34 -0.55
CA ASP A 136 -0.33 -8.53 -1.90
C ASP A 136 0.53 -9.53 -2.71
N ILE A 137 1.85 -9.42 -2.63
CA ILE A 137 2.79 -10.40 -3.22
C ILE A 137 2.50 -11.81 -2.70
N LEU A 138 2.39 -11.97 -1.38
CA LEU A 138 2.11 -13.27 -0.77
C LEU A 138 0.71 -13.80 -1.11
N LYS A 139 -0.29 -12.93 -1.24
CA LYS A 139 -1.64 -13.29 -1.69
C LYS A 139 -1.63 -13.83 -3.12
N ILE A 140 -0.90 -13.19 -4.02
CA ILE A 140 -0.74 -13.66 -5.41
C ILE A 140 0.06 -14.96 -5.43
N ALA A 141 1.20 -15.00 -4.73
CA ALA A 141 2.06 -16.17 -4.66
C ALA A 141 1.33 -17.39 -4.10
N ARG A 142 0.42 -17.22 -3.14
CA ARG A 142 -0.35 -18.31 -2.55
C ARG A 142 -1.32 -18.99 -3.51
N ARG A 143 -1.84 -18.25 -4.49
CA ARG A 143 -2.69 -18.83 -5.55
C ARG A 143 -1.91 -19.74 -6.49
N ILE A 144 -0.61 -19.46 -6.68
CA ILE A 144 0.25 -20.22 -7.58
C ILE A 144 0.94 -21.36 -6.81
N PHE A 145 1.40 -21.06 -5.59
CA PHE A 145 2.12 -21.93 -4.67
C PHE A 145 1.34 -22.01 -3.35
N PRO A 146 0.25 -22.80 -3.28
CA PRO A 146 -0.56 -22.92 -2.07
C PRO A 146 0.27 -23.37 -0.86
N TYR A 147 0.08 -22.71 0.28
CA TYR A 147 0.78 -23.07 1.53
C TYR A 147 -0.16 -23.01 2.72
N GLY A 148 0.08 -23.89 3.70
CA GLY A 148 -0.70 -23.96 4.92
C GLY A 148 -0.35 -22.87 5.93
N THR A 149 -1.37 -22.35 6.61
CA THR A 149 -1.25 -21.49 7.79
C THR A 149 -1.97 -22.09 8.99
N CYS A 150 -2.66 -23.23 8.78
CA CYS A 150 -3.33 -24.03 9.78
C CYS A 150 -2.34 -24.97 10.48
N LYS A 151 -2.80 -25.63 11.57
CA LYS A 151 -2.03 -26.71 12.21
C LYS A 151 -2.12 -27.97 11.34
N PRO A 152 -1.05 -28.77 11.22
CA PRO A 152 -1.10 -30.05 10.55
C PRO A 152 -2.01 -31.05 11.29
N ASN A 153 -2.55 -32.04 10.56
CA ASN A 153 -3.31 -33.17 11.10
C ASN A 153 -4.45 -32.75 12.03
N GLN A 154 -5.32 -31.90 11.54
CA GLN A 154 -6.61 -31.56 12.17
C GLN A 154 -7.68 -32.46 11.57
N ASP A 155 -8.73 -32.78 12.34
CA ASP A 155 -9.83 -33.64 11.87
C ASP A 155 -10.68 -32.97 10.78
N LYS A 156 -10.59 -31.66 10.62
CA LYS A 156 -11.40 -30.86 9.68
C LYS A 156 -10.55 -30.02 8.71
N PRO A 157 -10.97 -29.94 7.44
CA PRO A 157 -10.30 -29.09 6.47
C PRO A 157 -10.39 -27.61 6.86
N CYS A 158 -9.28 -26.89 6.77
CA CYS A 158 -9.27 -25.47 7.05
C CYS A 158 -9.95 -24.68 5.91
N PHE A 159 -10.41 -23.46 6.22
CA PHE A 159 -11.05 -22.58 5.25
C PHE A 159 -10.21 -22.35 3.98
N HIS A 160 -8.89 -22.21 4.12
CA HIS A 160 -8.01 -22.04 2.96
C HIS A 160 -7.87 -23.32 2.12
N HIS A 161 -8.09 -24.49 2.68
CA HIS A 161 -8.10 -25.74 1.91
C HIS A 161 -9.34 -25.81 1.01
N GLN A 162 -10.49 -25.39 1.52
CA GLN A 162 -11.73 -25.29 0.74
C GLN A 162 -11.62 -24.31 -0.43
N LEU A 163 -10.74 -23.29 -0.32
CA LEU A 163 -10.45 -22.30 -1.36
C LEU A 163 -9.22 -22.64 -2.23
N GLU A 164 -8.69 -23.86 -2.14
CA GLU A 164 -7.49 -24.32 -2.85
C GLU A 164 -6.21 -23.49 -2.56
N LEU A 165 -6.22 -22.70 -1.48
CA LEU A 165 -5.09 -21.87 -1.03
C LEU A 165 -4.20 -22.57 0.01
N CYS A 166 -4.58 -23.78 0.44
CA CYS A 166 -3.82 -24.67 1.30
C CYS A 166 -3.83 -26.08 0.69
N PRO A 167 -2.68 -26.74 0.55
CA PRO A 167 -2.59 -28.05 -0.08
C PRO A 167 -3.13 -29.20 0.78
N GLY A 168 -3.73 -28.89 1.96
CA GLY A 168 -4.39 -29.89 2.82
C GLY A 168 -3.51 -30.46 3.92
N ILE A 169 -2.51 -29.71 4.41
CA ILE A 169 -1.70 -30.13 5.58
C ILE A 169 -2.57 -30.41 6.82
N CYS A 170 -3.71 -29.74 6.93
CA CYS A 170 -4.66 -29.91 8.03
C CYS A 170 -5.34 -31.27 8.06
N VAL A 171 -5.51 -31.91 6.93
CA VAL A 171 -6.21 -33.22 6.78
C VAL A 171 -5.28 -34.30 6.20
N GLY A 172 -3.97 -34.08 6.20
CA GLY A 172 -3.01 -35.05 5.68
C GLY A 172 -3.09 -35.31 4.16
N ALA A 173 -3.72 -34.40 3.39
CA ALA A 173 -3.94 -34.59 1.96
C ALA A 173 -2.66 -34.35 1.11
N VAL A 174 -1.57 -33.89 1.70
CA VAL A 174 -0.28 -33.64 1.03
C VAL A 174 0.87 -34.26 1.84
N SER A 175 1.81 -34.93 1.15
CA SER A 175 3.05 -35.42 1.77
C SER A 175 3.97 -34.26 2.16
N LYS A 176 4.87 -34.50 3.13
CA LYS A 176 5.89 -33.49 3.50
C LYS A 176 6.81 -33.16 2.31
N GLU A 177 7.16 -34.14 1.51
CA GLU A 177 8.00 -34.03 0.33
C GLU A 177 7.36 -33.14 -0.74
N ASP A 178 6.09 -33.36 -1.05
CA ASP A 178 5.38 -32.58 -2.06
C ASP A 178 5.08 -31.17 -1.58
N TYR A 179 4.79 -31.02 -0.29
CA TYR A 179 4.68 -29.69 0.32
C TYR A 179 6.02 -28.93 0.22
N GLN A 180 7.13 -29.58 0.55
CA GLN A 180 8.47 -28.97 0.48
C GLN A 180 8.85 -28.61 -0.97
N LYS A 181 8.49 -29.43 -1.98
CA LYS A 181 8.67 -29.08 -3.40
C LYS A 181 7.96 -27.78 -3.75
N ASN A 182 6.71 -27.65 -3.30
CA ASN A 182 5.93 -26.45 -3.56
C ASN A 182 6.50 -25.21 -2.87
N ILE A 183 6.95 -25.33 -1.61
CA ILE A 183 7.63 -24.23 -0.89
C ILE A 183 8.97 -23.86 -1.56
N ASN A 184 9.72 -24.83 -2.08
CA ASN A 184 10.94 -24.54 -2.84
C ASN A 184 10.65 -23.75 -4.13
N ASN A 185 9.50 -23.97 -4.77
CA ASN A 185 9.06 -23.18 -5.91
C ASN A 185 8.70 -21.75 -5.50
N LEU A 186 8.03 -21.57 -4.35
CA LEU A 186 7.77 -20.25 -3.75
C LEU A 186 9.09 -19.51 -3.41
N ILE A 187 10.09 -20.23 -2.87
CA ILE A 187 11.42 -19.68 -2.58
C ILE A 187 12.09 -19.18 -3.87
N LEU A 188 12.09 -19.96 -4.95
CA LEU A 188 12.63 -19.56 -6.25
C LEU A 188 11.90 -18.31 -6.80
N PHE A 189 10.59 -18.27 -6.64
CA PHE A 189 9.78 -17.11 -7.03
C PHE A 189 10.20 -15.85 -6.25
N LEU A 190 10.28 -15.90 -4.93
CA LEU A 190 10.67 -14.77 -4.07
C LEU A 190 12.15 -14.38 -4.24
N SER A 191 12.99 -15.31 -4.67
CA SER A 191 14.40 -15.04 -5.05
C SER A 191 14.53 -14.34 -6.41
N GLY A 192 13.46 -14.27 -7.22
CA GLY A 192 13.53 -13.75 -8.59
C GLY A 192 14.19 -14.69 -9.60
N GLU A 193 14.36 -15.97 -9.25
CA GLU A 193 14.99 -16.98 -10.11
C GLU A 193 14.00 -17.56 -11.15
N LYS A 194 13.33 -16.68 -11.91
CA LYS A 194 12.24 -17.03 -12.84
C LYS A 194 12.64 -18.14 -13.82
N LYS A 195 13.80 -18.03 -14.44
CA LYS A 195 14.26 -19.03 -15.44
C LYS A 195 14.39 -20.42 -14.82
N ARG A 196 14.95 -20.49 -13.60
CA ARG A 196 15.11 -21.74 -12.85
C ARG A 196 13.77 -22.31 -12.42
N LEU A 197 12.86 -21.45 -11.93
CA LEU A 197 11.50 -21.81 -11.56
C LEU A 197 10.74 -22.37 -12.76
N MET A 198 10.74 -21.68 -13.90
CA MET A 198 10.08 -22.14 -15.13
C MET A 198 10.60 -23.50 -15.59
N LYS A 199 11.93 -23.67 -15.63
CA LYS A 199 12.56 -24.95 -15.99
C LYS A 199 12.15 -26.09 -15.05
N LYS A 200 12.02 -25.80 -13.74
CA LYS A 200 11.59 -26.75 -12.72
C LYS A 200 10.13 -27.13 -12.88
N LEU A 201 9.23 -26.14 -13.00
CA LEU A 201 7.80 -26.37 -13.22
C LEU A 201 7.53 -27.17 -14.51
N MET A 202 8.36 -26.97 -15.52
CA MET A 202 8.28 -27.75 -16.76
C MET A 202 8.70 -29.22 -16.59
N LYS A 203 9.55 -29.54 -15.62
CA LYS A 203 9.99 -30.92 -15.34
C LYS A 203 9.03 -31.67 -14.42
N GLU A 204 8.41 -30.98 -13.48
CA GLU A 204 7.61 -31.60 -12.39
C GLU A 204 6.30 -32.27 -12.85
N ASN A 205 5.79 -32.00 -14.06
CA ASN A 205 4.49 -32.56 -14.49
C ASN A 205 4.40 -32.85 -16.00
N PRO A 206 5.07 -33.91 -16.51
CA PRO A 206 5.01 -34.27 -17.93
C PRO A 206 3.62 -34.76 -18.38
N GLN A 207 2.80 -35.32 -17.48
CA GLN A 207 1.55 -36.01 -17.82
C GLN A 207 0.26 -35.17 -17.68
N LYS A 208 0.29 -33.93 -17.17
CA LYS A 208 -0.88 -33.05 -17.08
C LYS A 208 -0.64 -31.72 -17.79
N PRO A 209 -0.89 -31.63 -19.12
CA PRO A 209 -0.67 -30.40 -19.90
C PRO A 209 -1.43 -29.19 -19.37
N ALA A 210 -2.68 -29.38 -18.92
CA ALA A 210 -3.53 -28.31 -18.41
C ALA A 210 -3.04 -27.66 -17.11
N CYS A 211 -2.50 -28.47 -16.15
CA CYS A 211 -1.88 -27.93 -14.92
C CYS A 211 -0.53 -27.25 -15.16
N ARG A 212 0.15 -27.66 -16.22
CA ARG A 212 1.47 -27.17 -16.64
C ARG A 212 1.35 -25.81 -17.30
N GLN A 213 0.44 -25.69 -18.27
CA GLN A 213 0.07 -24.42 -18.89
C GLN A 213 -0.53 -23.47 -17.85
N GLY A 214 -1.42 -23.90 -16.98
CA GLY A 214 -2.09 -23.06 -16.00
C GLY A 214 -1.14 -22.39 -15.01
N ARG A 215 -0.12 -23.06 -14.43
CA ARG A 215 0.83 -22.43 -13.49
C ARG A 215 1.86 -21.56 -14.19
N ALA A 216 2.39 -22.00 -15.35
CA ALA A 216 3.31 -21.20 -16.14
C ALA A 216 2.58 -20.01 -16.81
N GLU A 217 1.34 -20.21 -17.25
CA GLU A 217 0.47 -19.13 -17.73
C GLU A 217 0.01 -18.22 -16.61
N SER A 218 -0.32 -18.74 -15.42
CA SER A 218 -0.61 -17.91 -14.25
C SER A 218 0.59 -17.03 -13.87
N LEU A 219 1.82 -17.50 -14.03
CA LEU A 219 3.02 -16.67 -13.86
C LEU A 219 3.20 -15.64 -14.98
N LYS A 220 2.73 -15.93 -16.21
CA LYS A 220 2.73 -14.98 -17.33
C LYS A 220 1.54 -14.03 -17.29
N HIS A 221 0.38 -14.52 -16.85
CA HIS A 221 -0.90 -13.81 -16.81
C HIS A 221 -1.28 -13.34 -15.40
N ILE A 222 -0.35 -13.34 -14.43
CA ILE A 222 -0.54 -12.47 -13.28
C ILE A 222 -0.61 -11.06 -13.86
N GLN A 223 -1.80 -10.72 -14.31
CA GLN A 223 -2.10 -9.35 -14.65
C GLN A 223 -1.91 -8.57 -13.36
N ASP A 224 -0.87 -7.79 -13.35
CA ASP A 224 -0.48 -6.87 -12.29
C ASP A 224 -1.54 -5.77 -12.05
N ALA A 225 -2.73 -5.92 -12.62
CA ALA A 225 -3.80 -4.95 -12.55
C ALA A 225 -4.04 -4.48 -11.10
N SER A 226 -4.00 -5.40 -10.14
CA SER A 226 -4.14 -5.02 -8.71
C SER A 226 -2.90 -4.32 -8.13
N LEU A 227 -1.71 -4.57 -8.70
CA LEU A 227 -0.46 -3.89 -8.30
C LEU A 227 -0.25 -2.61 -9.13
N LEU A 228 -0.64 -2.62 -10.41
CA LEU A 228 -0.63 -1.45 -11.30
C LEU A 228 -1.55 -0.34 -10.79
N ILE A 229 -2.80 -0.66 -10.48
CA ILE A 229 -3.77 0.28 -9.91
C ILE A 229 -3.22 0.92 -8.62
N LYS A 230 -2.51 0.14 -7.79
CA LYS A 230 -1.93 0.64 -6.54
C LYS A 230 -0.64 1.46 -6.71
N GLU A 231 0.09 1.29 -7.81
CA GLU A 231 1.27 2.12 -8.12
C GLU A 231 0.90 3.40 -8.88
N GLU A 232 -0.11 3.36 -9.71
CA GLU A 232 -0.65 4.57 -10.33
C GLU A 232 -1.25 5.51 -9.29
N ASP A 233 -1.92 4.97 -8.27
CA ASP A 233 -2.39 5.71 -7.10
C ASP A 233 -1.25 6.31 -6.25
N ILE A 234 -0.05 5.70 -6.25
CA ILE A 234 1.12 6.18 -5.50
C ILE A 234 2.04 7.05 -6.38
N ASN A 235 2.04 6.84 -7.71
CA ASN A 235 3.02 7.42 -8.65
C ASN A 235 2.41 8.29 -9.75
N ALA A 236 1.08 8.53 -9.74
CA ALA A 236 0.48 9.53 -10.60
C ALA A 236 1.18 10.87 -10.30
N GLY A 237 2.04 11.25 -11.22
CA GLY A 237 2.94 12.39 -11.07
C GLY A 237 2.20 13.73 -11.06
N GLY A 238 1.78 14.09 -9.91
CA GLY A 238 1.23 15.32 -9.44
C GLY A 238 1.31 15.21 -7.94
N GLU A 239 1.67 16.23 -7.23
CA GLU A 239 1.79 16.37 -5.80
C GLU A 239 1.54 15.09 -5.00
N LYS A 240 2.59 14.49 -4.45
CA LYS A 240 2.46 13.28 -3.62
C LYS A 240 1.40 13.57 -2.56
N MET A 241 0.27 12.91 -2.64
CA MET A 241 -0.71 12.91 -1.56
C MET A 241 -0.14 12.08 -0.40
N ASN A 242 0.76 12.70 0.35
CA ASN A 242 1.44 12.05 1.47
C ASN A 242 0.49 11.93 2.66
N ARG A 243 -0.44 12.91 2.80
CA ARG A 243 -1.40 12.99 3.90
C ARG A 243 -2.80 13.30 3.36
N LEU A 244 -3.71 12.36 3.56
CA LEU A 244 -5.15 12.52 3.31
C LEU A 244 -5.87 12.51 4.66
N GLU A 245 -6.70 13.50 4.90
CA GLU A 245 -7.61 13.53 6.05
C GLU A 245 -9.04 13.33 5.57
N ALA A 246 -9.72 12.33 6.13
CA ALA A 246 -11.11 12.02 5.84
C ALA A 246 -11.98 12.34 7.07
N TYR A 247 -13.13 12.96 6.82
CA TYR A 247 -14.00 13.51 7.85
C TYR A 247 -15.42 12.96 7.74
N ASP A 248 -15.99 12.59 8.90
CA ASP A 248 -17.36 12.12 9.04
C ASP A 248 -18.00 12.71 10.29
N ILE A 249 -19.31 13.05 10.24
CA ILE A 249 -20.11 13.54 11.38
C ILE A 249 -21.02 12.42 11.85
N SER A 250 -21.12 12.23 13.17
CA SER A 250 -21.95 11.21 13.79
C SER A 250 -22.70 11.80 14.99
N HIS A 251 -24.01 11.54 15.05
CA HIS A 251 -24.88 11.95 16.14
C HIS A 251 -25.05 10.83 17.16
N PHE A 252 -25.03 11.20 18.43
CA PHE A 252 -25.26 10.29 19.54
C PHE A 252 -26.57 10.60 20.24
N ALA A 253 -27.55 9.70 20.09
CA ALA A 253 -28.85 9.72 20.79
C ALA A 253 -29.57 11.10 20.80
N GLY A 254 -29.38 11.93 19.76
CA GLY A 254 -29.98 13.26 19.65
C GLY A 254 -29.44 14.35 20.59
N LYS A 255 -28.40 14.02 21.42
CA LYS A 255 -27.88 14.96 22.43
C LYS A 255 -26.42 15.42 22.16
N GLU A 256 -25.59 14.61 21.54
CA GLU A 256 -24.20 14.97 21.31
C GLU A 256 -23.79 14.67 19.86
N THR A 257 -23.10 15.60 19.25
CA THR A 257 -22.54 15.46 17.91
C THR A 257 -21.02 15.34 17.98
N PHE A 258 -20.48 14.37 17.28
CA PHE A 258 -19.03 14.15 17.17
C PHE A 258 -18.59 14.14 15.72
N GLY A 259 -17.46 14.78 15.47
CA GLY A 259 -16.73 14.66 14.21
C GLY A 259 -15.57 13.68 14.34
N ALA A 260 -15.40 12.81 13.38
CA ALA A 260 -14.28 11.88 13.29
C ALA A 260 -13.34 12.29 12.16
N MET A 261 -12.05 12.37 12.46
CA MET A 261 -10.98 12.59 11.49
C MET A 261 -10.15 11.31 11.40
N ALA A 262 -10.17 10.64 10.25
CA ALA A 262 -9.26 9.56 9.92
C ALA A 262 -8.11 10.09 9.05
N VAL A 263 -6.90 9.62 9.31
CA VAL A 263 -5.70 10.07 8.62
C VAL A 263 -5.08 8.93 7.83
N PHE A 264 -4.74 9.18 6.58
CA PHE A 264 -4.00 8.28 5.73
C PHE A 264 -2.66 8.91 5.38
N SER A 265 -1.59 8.22 5.72
CA SER A 265 -0.23 8.62 5.36
C SER A 265 0.32 7.69 4.28
N ASN A 266 0.71 8.26 3.13
CA ASN A 266 1.20 7.48 1.98
C ASN A 266 0.21 6.35 1.56
N GLY A 267 -1.09 6.65 1.56
CA GLY A 267 -2.15 5.72 1.16
C GLY A 267 -2.50 4.63 2.18
N MET A 268 -1.95 4.70 3.40
CA MET A 268 -2.22 3.78 4.52
C MET A 268 -2.83 4.49 5.72
N GLU A 269 -3.69 3.77 6.45
CA GLU A 269 -4.27 4.22 7.70
C GLU A 269 -3.17 4.56 8.73
N ASN A 270 -3.22 5.78 9.27
CA ASN A 270 -2.35 6.23 10.35
C ASN A 270 -3.21 6.48 11.60
N LYS A 271 -3.51 5.42 12.33
CA LYS A 271 -4.46 5.44 13.46
C LYS A 271 -3.99 6.28 14.63
N ASP A 272 -2.70 6.50 14.78
CA ASP A 272 -2.12 7.31 15.85
C ASP A 272 -2.50 8.80 15.71
N GLU A 273 -2.83 9.19 14.49
CA GLU A 273 -3.23 10.56 14.16
C GLU A 273 -4.74 10.75 14.00
N TYR A 274 -5.56 9.73 14.28
CA TYR A 274 -7.02 9.88 14.30
C TYR A 274 -7.45 10.77 15.43
N ARG A 275 -8.45 11.63 15.19
CA ARG A 275 -8.97 12.55 16.19
C ARG A 275 -10.50 12.54 16.21
N LEU A 276 -11.05 12.70 17.41
CA LEU A 276 -12.48 12.91 17.64
C LEU A 276 -12.68 14.34 18.13
N PHE A 277 -13.63 15.02 17.52
CA PHE A 277 -14.04 16.37 17.87
C PHE A 277 -15.44 16.32 18.48
N LYS A 278 -15.56 16.63 19.75
CA LYS A 278 -16.89 16.91 20.32
C LYS A 278 -17.35 18.28 19.79
N ILE A 279 -18.43 18.31 19.03
CA ILE A 279 -19.03 19.54 18.51
C ILE A 279 -19.69 20.28 19.65
N LYS A 280 -19.50 21.59 19.73
CA LYS A 280 -19.95 22.41 20.87
C LYS A 280 -20.92 23.50 20.48
N ASN A 281 -20.76 24.12 19.32
CA ASN A 281 -21.46 25.36 18.93
C ASN A 281 -22.48 25.14 17.80
N ALA A 282 -22.35 24.05 17.04
CA ALA A 282 -23.26 23.74 15.95
C ALA A 282 -24.67 23.41 16.50
N PRO A 283 -25.76 23.89 15.87
CA PRO A 283 -27.10 23.50 16.22
C PRO A 283 -27.30 21.97 16.18
N PRO A 284 -28.19 21.42 17.00
CA PRO A 284 -28.55 20.01 16.95
C PRO A 284 -29.02 19.60 15.54
N ASN A 285 -28.54 18.47 15.04
CA ASN A 285 -28.84 17.90 13.71
C ASN A 285 -28.45 18.80 12.51
N ASP A 286 -27.58 19.76 12.71
CA ASP A 286 -26.99 20.54 11.61
C ASP A 286 -25.59 19.99 11.27
N ASP A 287 -25.56 19.02 10.34
CA ASP A 287 -24.30 18.39 9.87
C ASP A 287 -23.37 19.38 9.18
N LEU A 288 -23.91 20.41 8.54
CA LEU A 288 -23.10 21.41 7.83
C LEU A 288 -22.37 22.32 8.83
N ALA A 289 -23.06 22.81 9.84
CA ALA A 289 -22.48 23.60 10.91
C ALA A 289 -21.48 22.76 11.75
N ALA A 290 -21.83 21.51 12.05
CA ALA A 290 -20.95 20.61 12.78
C ALA A 290 -19.64 20.32 12.03
N LEU A 291 -19.72 20.09 10.73
CA LEU A 291 -18.56 19.86 9.86
C LEU A 291 -17.70 21.13 9.75
N ALA A 292 -18.33 22.29 9.61
CA ALA A 292 -17.64 23.58 9.57
C ALA A 292 -16.87 23.83 10.87
N GLU A 293 -17.50 23.65 12.05
CA GLU A 293 -16.86 23.77 13.36
C GLU A 293 -15.64 22.82 13.48
N MET A 294 -15.81 21.57 13.06
CA MET A 294 -14.74 20.59 13.13
C MET A 294 -13.53 21.02 12.30
N ILE A 295 -13.74 21.43 11.04
CA ILE A 295 -12.68 21.86 10.12
C ILE A 295 -12.00 23.12 10.65
N GLU A 296 -12.77 24.11 11.13
CA GLU A 296 -12.21 25.31 11.75
C GLU A 296 -11.28 24.97 12.93
N ARG A 297 -11.73 24.10 13.82
CA ARG A 297 -10.93 23.66 14.98
C ARG A 297 -9.71 22.85 14.55
N ARG A 298 -9.82 22.00 13.52
CA ARG A 298 -8.68 21.28 12.96
C ARG A 298 -7.55 22.21 12.54
N PHE A 299 -7.89 23.29 11.85
CA PHE A 299 -6.89 24.21 11.31
C PHE A 299 -6.37 25.23 12.33
N LYS A 300 -6.97 25.31 13.53
CA LYS A 300 -6.39 26.01 14.70
C LYS A 300 -5.19 25.24 15.28
N HIS A 301 -5.12 23.91 15.10
CA HIS A 301 -4.01 23.05 15.50
C HIS A 301 -2.87 23.14 14.48
N LYS A 302 -2.05 24.21 14.56
CA LYS A 302 -0.91 24.43 13.66
C LYS A 302 0.23 23.43 13.87
N GLU A 303 0.30 22.80 15.02
CA GLU A 303 1.25 21.74 15.36
C GLU A 303 0.97 20.41 14.66
N TRP A 304 -0.24 20.20 14.12
CA TRP A 304 -0.54 19.00 13.36
C TRP A 304 -0.15 19.21 11.89
N PRO A 305 0.50 18.20 11.25
CA PRO A 305 0.85 18.31 9.85
C PRO A 305 -0.37 18.63 8.98
N PHE A 306 -0.22 19.55 8.04
CA PHE A 306 -1.29 19.90 7.10
C PHE A 306 -1.53 18.73 6.12
N PRO A 307 -2.79 18.42 5.76
CA PRO A 307 -3.07 17.42 4.74
C PRO A 307 -2.79 17.96 3.33
N ASP A 308 -2.50 17.05 2.41
CA ASP A 308 -2.44 17.37 0.99
C ASP A 308 -3.83 17.35 0.34
N LEU A 309 -4.78 16.63 0.97
CA LEU A 309 -6.16 16.52 0.51
C LEU A 309 -7.11 16.30 1.68
N ILE A 310 -8.26 16.97 1.62
CA ILE A 310 -9.41 16.77 2.51
C ILE A 310 -10.47 15.98 1.76
N ALA A 311 -10.92 14.86 2.32
CA ALA A 311 -12.09 14.11 1.86
C ALA A 311 -13.22 14.19 2.89
N ILE A 312 -14.44 14.41 2.43
CA ILE A 312 -15.63 14.55 3.29
C ILE A 312 -16.64 13.47 2.89
N ASP A 313 -17.21 12.78 3.88
CA ASP A 313 -18.41 11.97 3.65
C ASP A 313 -19.61 12.92 3.47
N GLY A 314 -19.93 13.24 2.21
CA GLY A 314 -20.99 14.17 1.89
C GLY A 314 -20.99 14.66 0.45
N GLY A 315 -22.09 15.33 0.11
CA GLY A 315 -22.34 15.89 -1.21
C GLY A 315 -21.93 17.37 -1.35
N ARG A 316 -22.56 18.02 -2.33
CA ARG A 316 -22.28 19.42 -2.66
C ARG A 316 -22.47 20.41 -1.50
N PRO A 317 -23.52 20.30 -0.64
CA PRO A 317 -23.69 21.22 0.48
C PRO A 317 -22.53 21.18 1.48
N GLN A 318 -22.05 19.98 1.84
CA GLN A 318 -20.93 19.77 2.74
C GLN A 318 -19.62 20.33 2.16
N VAL A 319 -19.36 20.07 0.88
CA VAL A 319 -18.19 20.60 0.17
C VAL A 319 -18.21 22.13 0.16
N LEU A 320 -19.35 22.76 -0.08
CA LEU A 320 -19.49 24.23 -0.07
C LEU A 320 -19.27 24.80 1.34
N ALA A 321 -19.82 24.18 2.38
CA ALA A 321 -19.64 24.62 3.76
C ALA A 321 -18.15 24.61 4.15
N VAL A 322 -17.45 23.51 3.88
CA VAL A 322 -16.01 23.41 4.16
C VAL A 322 -15.19 24.35 3.29
N SER A 323 -15.54 24.52 2.00
CA SER A 323 -14.86 25.48 1.13
C SER A 323 -14.89 26.90 1.69
N ARG A 324 -16.04 27.33 2.26
CA ARG A 324 -16.16 28.63 2.90
C ARG A 324 -15.24 28.76 4.11
N VAL A 325 -15.24 27.77 5.01
CA VAL A 325 -14.34 27.77 6.18
C VAL A 325 -12.88 27.88 5.77
N LEU A 326 -12.46 27.13 4.73
CA LEU A 326 -11.09 27.20 4.23
C LEU A 326 -10.77 28.60 3.64
N GLN A 327 -11.70 29.21 2.89
CA GLN A 327 -11.56 30.55 2.32
C GLN A 327 -11.46 31.63 3.40
N ASP A 328 -12.36 31.58 4.40
CA ASP A 328 -12.40 32.53 5.51
C ASP A 328 -11.11 32.51 6.34
N ASN A 329 -10.46 31.37 6.41
CA ASN A 329 -9.16 31.18 7.08
C ASN A 329 -7.95 31.32 6.15
N ASN A 330 -8.13 31.75 4.89
CA ASN A 330 -7.07 31.87 3.88
C ASN A 330 -6.27 30.57 3.62
N ILE A 331 -6.93 29.41 3.77
CA ILE A 331 -6.32 28.10 3.58
C ILE A 331 -6.60 27.61 2.16
N LYS A 332 -5.55 27.50 1.35
CA LYS A 332 -5.62 26.94 -0.02
C LYS A 332 -5.31 25.45 0.04
N MET A 333 -6.35 24.63 0.05
CA MET A 333 -6.20 23.18 0.18
C MET A 333 -7.13 22.42 -0.78
N PRO A 334 -6.64 21.35 -1.44
CA PRO A 334 -7.51 20.47 -2.20
C PRO A 334 -8.58 19.84 -1.30
N LEU A 335 -9.82 19.86 -1.78
CA LEU A 335 -11.01 19.39 -1.07
C LEU A 335 -11.91 18.62 -2.03
N LEU A 336 -12.49 17.52 -1.57
CA LEU A 336 -13.57 16.82 -2.27
C LEU A 336 -14.56 16.19 -1.30
N GLY A 337 -15.77 15.96 -1.80
CA GLY A 337 -16.78 15.16 -1.14
C GLY A 337 -16.97 13.81 -1.82
N ILE A 338 -17.51 12.86 -1.09
CA ILE A 338 -17.87 11.53 -1.59
C ILE A 338 -19.35 11.30 -1.26
N SER A 339 -20.20 11.29 -2.29
CA SER A 339 -21.65 11.17 -2.12
C SER A 339 -22.11 9.73 -2.24
N LYS A 340 -22.54 9.13 -1.13
CA LYS A 340 -23.17 7.79 -1.09
C LYS A 340 -24.46 7.71 -1.91
N LEU A 341 -25.25 8.76 -1.87
CA LEU A 341 -26.55 8.84 -2.58
C LEU A 341 -26.40 8.80 -4.11
N GLN A 342 -25.21 9.07 -4.65
CA GLN A 342 -24.91 9.10 -6.07
C GLN A 342 -23.88 8.02 -6.46
N ASN A 343 -23.97 6.85 -5.87
CA ASN A 343 -23.09 5.69 -6.17
C ASN A 343 -21.60 6.03 -6.00
N ASP A 344 -21.24 6.58 -4.85
CA ASP A 344 -19.88 6.98 -4.49
C ASP A 344 -19.23 7.98 -5.48
N LYS A 345 -20.03 8.90 -6.00
CA LYS A 345 -19.56 9.96 -6.89
C LYS A 345 -18.69 10.95 -6.14
N LEU A 346 -17.55 11.32 -6.75
CA LEU A 346 -16.72 12.40 -6.24
C LEU A 346 -17.35 13.76 -6.55
N VAL A 347 -17.39 14.62 -5.55
CA VAL A 347 -17.96 15.97 -5.63
C VAL A 347 -16.85 16.98 -5.39
N PHE A 348 -16.68 17.92 -6.28
CA PHE A 348 -15.62 18.91 -6.25
C PHE A 348 -16.16 20.31 -5.96
N PRO A 349 -15.35 21.21 -5.33
CA PRO A 349 -15.65 22.63 -5.23
C PRO A 349 -15.78 23.28 -6.61
N LEU A 350 -16.48 24.41 -6.67
CA LEU A 350 -16.54 25.23 -7.87
C LEU A 350 -15.15 25.68 -8.29
N GLY A 351 -14.83 25.57 -9.58
CA GLY A 351 -13.52 25.96 -10.12
C GLY A 351 -12.39 24.92 -9.87
N ALA A 352 -12.71 23.73 -9.41
CA ALA A 352 -11.71 22.67 -9.27
C ALA A 352 -11.03 22.35 -10.61
N LYS A 353 -9.70 22.36 -10.63
CA LYS A 353 -8.91 22.11 -11.85
C LYS A 353 -9.16 20.71 -12.38
N LYS A 354 -9.27 20.55 -13.71
CA LYS A 354 -9.50 19.26 -14.36
C LYS A 354 -8.42 18.22 -13.99
N THR A 355 -7.16 18.65 -13.87
CA THR A 355 -6.06 17.80 -13.42
C THR A 355 -6.25 17.23 -12.02
N PHE A 356 -6.83 18.01 -11.09
CA PHE A 356 -7.19 17.54 -9.75
C PHE A 356 -8.34 16.53 -9.80
N GLN A 357 -9.36 16.77 -10.63
CA GLN A 357 -10.49 15.85 -10.79
C GLN A 357 -10.02 14.49 -11.36
N GLU A 358 -9.17 14.50 -12.39
CA GLU A 358 -8.59 13.29 -12.99
C GLU A 358 -7.72 12.52 -11.98
N LEU A 359 -6.92 13.24 -11.17
CA LEU A 359 -6.10 12.64 -10.11
C LEU A 359 -6.97 12.01 -9.01
N ALA A 360 -8.03 12.69 -8.60
CA ALA A 360 -8.94 12.18 -7.57
C ALA A 360 -9.71 10.95 -8.06
N GLU A 361 -10.18 10.93 -9.31
CA GLU A 361 -10.82 9.75 -9.90
C GLU A 361 -9.85 8.56 -9.99
N ALA A 362 -8.61 8.79 -10.38
CA ALA A 362 -7.57 7.76 -10.38
C ALA A 362 -7.28 7.21 -8.97
N SER A 363 -7.43 8.06 -7.95
CA SER A 363 -7.21 7.71 -6.53
C SER A 363 -8.49 7.29 -5.79
N LYS A 364 -9.62 7.10 -6.48
CA LYS A 364 -10.95 6.88 -5.90
C LYS A 364 -10.97 5.75 -4.86
N ASN A 365 -10.27 4.66 -5.11
CA ASN A 365 -10.20 3.52 -4.17
C ASN A 365 -9.63 3.90 -2.79
N ILE A 366 -8.62 4.78 -2.74
CA ILE A 366 -8.03 5.26 -1.48
C ILE A 366 -9.00 6.20 -0.79
N LEU A 367 -9.65 7.07 -1.55
CA LEU A 367 -10.63 8.03 -1.06
C LEU A 367 -11.84 7.32 -0.43
N LEU A 368 -12.38 6.29 -1.08
CA LEU A 368 -13.47 5.47 -0.54
C LEU A 368 -13.04 4.77 0.76
N ARG A 369 -11.85 4.19 0.80
CA ARG A 369 -11.33 3.57 2.02
C ARG A 369 -11.15 4.57 3.16
N ALA A 370 -10.69 5.78 2.86
CA ALA A 370 -10.51 6.82 3.86
C ALA A 370 -11.85 7.30 4.43
N ARG A 371 -12.88 7.47 3.58
CA ARG A 371 -14.25 7.74 3.99
C ARG A 371 -14.78 6.63 4.89
N ASP A 372 -14.68 5.37 4.43
CA ASP A 372 -15.20 4.22 5.18
C ASP A 372 -14.51 4.07 6.54
N GLU A 373 -13.23 4.40 6.62
CA GLU A 373 -12.48 4.37 7.86
C GLU A 373 -12.88 5.52 8.80
N ALA A 374 -13.12 6.73 8.29
CA ALA A 374 -13.67 7.84 9.09
C ALA A 374 -15.03 7.47 9.67
N HIS A 375 -15.91 6.90 8.84
CA HIS A 375 -17.22 6.41 9.26
C HIS A 375 -17.12 5.28 10.30
N ARG A 376 -16.22 4.30 10.09
CA ARG A 376 -15.95 3.21 11.04
C ARG A 376 -15.47 3.77 12.39
N PHE A 377 -14.58 4.74 12.36
CA PHE A 377 -14.03 5.38 13.57
C PHE A 377 -15.08 6.18 14.32
N ALA A 378 -15.94 6.94 13.63
CA ALA A 378 -17.07 7.63 14.19
C ALA A 378 -18.05 6.66 14.91
N ASN A 379 -18.37 5.54 14.25
CA ASN A 379 -19.25 4.52 14.81
C ASN A 379 -18.62 3.79 16.02
N PHE A 380 -17.31 3.56 16.02
CA PHE A 380 -16.60 2.97 17.15
C PHE A 380 -16.66 3.88 18.38
N ALA A 381 -16.42 5.18 18.20
CA ALA A 381 -16.52 6.18 19.26
C ALA A 381 -17.94 6.22 19.86
N ARG A 382 -18.97 6.19 19.00
CA ARG A 382 -20.37 6.11 19.40
C ARG A 382 -20.66 4.88 20.26
N LYS A 383 -20.20 3.69 19.85
CA LYS A 383 -20.40 2.45 20.60
C LYS A 383 -19.70 2.45 21.96
N ARG A 384 -18.48 2.98 22.02
CA ARG A 384 -17.71 3.09 23.28
C ARG A 384 -18.39 4.01 24.27
N ARG A 385 -18.90 5.16 23.81
CA ARG A 385 -19.62 6.10 24.66
C ARG A 385 -20.89 5.48 25.22
N LYS A 386 -21.68 4.80 24.37
CA LYS A 386 -22.89 4.09 24.79
C LYS A 386 -22.64 3.10 25.92
N LYS A 387 -21.53 2.35 25.89
CA LYS A 387 -21.15 1.44 26.98
C LYS A 387 -20.86 2.16 28.29
N ILE A 388 -20.13 3.29 28.22
CA ILE A 388 -19.82 4.12 29.39
C ILE A 388 -21.10 4.68 30.03
N ASP A 389 -22.04 5.17 29.19
CA ASP A 389 -23.32 5.74 29.68
C ASP A 389 -24.27 4.66 30.23
N MET A 390 -24.09 3.39 29.84
CA MET A 390 -24.86 2.23 30.36
C MET A 390 -24.17 1.54 31.56
N GLY A 391 -23.02 2.06 32.02
CA GLY A 391 -22.27 1.49 33.17
C GLY A 391 -21.63 0.12 32.89
N LEU A 392 -21.39 -0.22 31.59
CA LEU A 392 -20.81 -1.48 31.12
C LEU A 392 -19.36 -1.28 30.66
#